data_10fdc171960354e56d7ee47f4b9304d8
#
_entry.id   10fdc171960354e56d7ee47f4b9304d8
#
_cell.length_a   1.000
_cell.length_b   1.000
_cell.length_c   1.000
_cell.angle_alpha   90.00
_cell.angle_beta   90.00
_cell.angle_gamma   90.00
#
_symmetry.space_group_name_H-M   'P 1'
#
loop_
_entity.id
_entity.type
_entity.pdbx_description
1 polymer ?
#
loop_
_entity_poly.entity_id
_entity_poly.type
_entity_poly.pdbx_seq_one_letter_code
_entity_poly.pdbx_strand_id
1 'polypeptide(L)'
;MTLIARFQVDGYEPRQVTGLDADWFGLMTFTKTFTAGIIGHATTLFMAAGSQEGSRSYVATERITGCLDGGEEGSVTVQHGGLESDPETWFGHIAPDTGTGGFAGWSGSSRILHDDQGAYFEINLA
;
A
#
# COMPACT_ATOMS: atom_id res chain seq x y z
N MET A 1 -10.93 14.71 5.67
CA MET A 1 -11.49 14.30 4.37
C MET A 1 -11.14 12.84 4.13
N THR A 2 -12.12 12.06 3.75
CA THR A 2 -11.91 10.64 3.45
C THR A 2 -11.91 10.44 1.93
N LEU A 3 -10.90 9.77 1.43
CA LEU A 3 -10.77 9.42 0.03
C LEU A 3 -10.75 7.90 -0.10
N ILE A 4 -11.50 7.38 -1.05
CA ILE A 4 -11.48 5.96 -1.42
C ILE A 4 -10.69 5.83 -2.72
N ALA A 5 -9.56 5.16 -2.66
CA ALA A 5 -8.70 4.97 -3.82
C ALA A 5 -8.66 3.49 -4.19
N ARG A 6 -9.34 3.14 -5.29
CA ARG A 6 -9.41 1.76 -5.75
C ARG A 6 -8.20 1.42 -6.59
N PHE A 7 -7.72 0.19 -6.42
CA PHE A 7 -6.59 -0.30 -7.18
C PHE A 7 -6.74 -1.78 -7.51
N GLN A 8 -5.93 -2.21 -8.44
CA GLN A 8 -5.73 -3.62 -8.76
C GLN A 8 -4.24 -3.92 -8.70
N VAL A 9 -3.91 -5.15 -8.29
CA VAL A 9 -2.53 -5.64 -8.33
C VAL A 9 -2.29 -6.22 -9.71
N ASP A 10 -1.30 -5.66 -10.42
CA ASP A 10 -0.99 -6.09 -11.79
C ASP A 10 0.01 -7.24 -11.83
N GLY A 11 0.89 -7.31 -10.83
CA GLY A 11 1.90 -8.34 -10.77
C GLY A 11 2.71 -8.29 -9.49
N TYR A 12 3.47 -9.33 -9.26
CA TYR A 12 4.38 -9.41 -8.12
C TYR A 12 5.62 -10.20 -8.49
N GLU A 13 6.71 -9.91 -7.79
CA GLU A 13 7.96 -10.64 -7.94
C GLU A 13 8.56 -10.92 -6.57
N PRO A 14 8.95 -12.18 -6.28
CA PRO A 14 9.74 -12.47 -5.09
C PRO A 14 11.09 -11.77 -5.15
N ARG A 15 11.57 -11.34 -3.99
CA ARG A 15 12.86 -10.67 -3.86
C ARG A 15 13.68 -11.35 -2.78
N GLN A 16 14.99 -11.18 -2.86
CA GLN A 16 15.92 -11.70 -1.87
C GLN A 16 16.78 -10.56 -1.34
N VAL A 17 17.17 -10.69 -0.07
CA VAL A 17 18.09 -9.73 0.56
C VAL A 17 19.48 -10.34 0.51
N THR A 18 20.40 -9.69 -0.21
CA THR A 18 21.78 -10.14 -0.32
C THR A 18 22.43 -10.21 1.06
N GLY A 19 23.04 -11.34 1.37
CA GLY A 19 23.72 -11.54 2.64
C GLY A 19 22.81 -12.02 3.77
N LEU A 20 21.51 -12.20 3.50
CA LEU A 20 20.57 -12.73 4.46
C LEU A 20 19.91 -13.98 3.90
N ASP A 21 20.39 -15.13 4.36
CA ASP A 21 19.82 -16.44 4.00
C ASP A 21 18.85 -16.85 5.12
N ALA A 22 17.57 -16.62 4.90
CA ALA A 22 16.57 -16.80 5.94
C ALA A 22 15.25 -17.27 5.33
N ASP A 23 14.53 -18.09 6.10
CA ASP A 23 13.24 -18.65 5.70
C ASP A 23 12.06 -18.17 6.57
N TRP A 24 12.30 -17.21 7.46
CA TRP A 24 11.29 -16.73 8.41
C TRP A 24 10.54 -15.50 7.91
N PHE A 25 10.84 -15.03 6.70
CA PHE A 25 10.11 -13.93 6.07
C PHE A 25 10.03 -14.13 4.56
N GLY A 26 9.06 -13.48 3.93
CA GLY A 26 8.96 -13.38 2.48
C GLY A 26 9.03 -11.93 2.07
N LEU A 27 9.79 -11.63 1.03
CA LEU A 27 9.93 -10.27 0.48
C LEU A 27 9.46 -10.29 -0.97
N MET A 28 8.57 -9.35 -1.31
CA MET A 28 8.03 -9.23 -2.67
C MET A 28 7.89 -7.77 -3.06
N THR A 29 7.94 -7.52 -4.37
CA THR A 29 7.50 -6.25 -4.92
C THR A 29 6.20 -6.47 -5.68
N PHE A 30 5.23 -5.57 -5.47
CA PHE A 30 3.99 -5.53 -6.24
C PHE A 30 3.98 -4.30 -7.12
N THR A 31 3.34 -4.43 -8.28
CA THR A 31 2.94 -3.28 -9.09
C THR A 31 1.42 -3.17 -9.06
N LYS A 32 0.92 -1.96 -8.96
CA LYS A 32 -0.51 -1.70 -8.86
C LYS A 32 -0.92 -0.60 -9.81
N THR A 33 -2.17 -0.69 -10.29
CA THR A 33 -2.82 0.39 -11.04
C THR A 33 -3.98 0.91 -10.21
N PHE A 34 -4.02 2.22 -10.00
CA PHE A 34 -5.13 2.91 -9.35
C PHE A 34 -6.13 3.34 -10.41
N THR A 35 -7.41 3.01 -10.19
CA THR A 35 -8.47 3.15 -11.19
C THR A 35 -9.55 4.13 -10.80
N ALA A 36 -9.64 4.51 -9.52
CA ALA A 36 -10.63 5.48 -9.05
C ALA A 36 -10.11 6.13 -7.76
N GLY A 37 -10.49 7.38 -7.55
CA GLY A 37 -10.01 8.21 -6.44
C GLY A 37 -8.65 8.79 -6.73
N ILE A 38 -7.67 7.93 -6.92
CA ILE A 38 -6.36 8.25 -7.49
C ILE A 38 -6.29 7.55 -8.84
N ILE A 39 -5.75 8.21 -9.83
CA ILE A 39 -5.43 7.63 -11.13
C ILE A 39 -3.92 7.58 -11.26
N GLY A 40 -3.36 6.39 -11.36
CA GLY A 40 -1.90 6.24 -11.42
C GLY A 40 -1.43 4.84 -11.11
N HIS A 41 -0.23 4.74 -10.61
CA HIS A 41 0.45 3.47 -10.37
C HIS A 41 1.13 3.48 -9.01
N ALA A 42 1.44 2.29 -8.51
CA ALA A 42 2.24 2.17 -7.30
C ALA A 42 3.22 1.01 -7.42
N THR A 43 4.34 1.17 -6.71
CA THR A 43 5.27 0.08 -6.43
C THR A 43 5.25 -0.16 -4.93
N THR A 44 5.04 -1.40 -4.55
CA THR A 44 4.92 -1.80 -3.14
C THR A 44 6.06 -2.75 -2.79
N LEU A 45 6.79 -2.42 -1.74
CA LEU A 45 7.74 -3.34 -1.11
C LEU A 45 7.00 -4.00 0.05
N PHE A 46 6.80 -5.31 -0.07
CA PHE A 46 5.93 -6.10 0.81
C PHE A 46 6.76 -7.14 1.55
N MET A 47 6.62 -7.20 2.87
CA MET A 47 7.32 -8.17 3.69
C MET A 47 6.32 -8.92 4.55
N ALA A 48 6.29 -10.25 4.43
CA ALA A 48 5.38 -11.10 5.18
C ALA A 48 6.16 -12.03 6.11
N ALA A 49 5.51 -12.41 7.20
CA ALA A 49 6.04 -13.37 8.16
C ALA A 49 4.90 -14.25 8.66
N GLY A 50 5.23 -15.46 9.12
CA GLY A 50 4.26 -16.41 9.66
C GLY A 50 4.32 -17.75 8.96
N SER A 51 3.41 -18.66 9.33
CA SER A 51 3.38 -19.99 8.75
C SER A 51 2.63 -19.99 7.42
N GLN A 52 2.98 -20.95 6.55
CA GLN A 52 2.31 -21.10 5.26
C GLN A 52 0.87 -21.58 5.38
N GLU A 53 0.54 -22.22 6.49
CA GLU A 53 -0.78 -22.82 6.70
C GLU A 53 -1.71 -21.96 7.54
N GLY A 54 -1.21 -20.88 8.08
CA GLY A 54 -1.97 -20.06 9.02
C GLY A 54 -1.98 -18.61 8.67
N SER A 55 -2.24 -17.84 9.68
CA SER A 55 -2.23 -16.38 9.57
C SER A 55 -0.82 -15.87 9.38
N ARG A 56 -0.64 -15.09 8.34
CA ARG A 56 0.58 -14.34 8.13
C ARG A 56 0.35 -12.88 8.49
N SER A 57 1.41 -12.25 8.94
CA SER A 57 1.43 -10.81 9.10
C SER A 57 2.23 -10.18 7.96
N TYR A 58 1.96 -8.94 7.66
CA TYR A 58 2.75 -8.22 6.68
C TYR A 58 2.94 -6.77 7.07
N VAL A 59 4.00 -6.17 6.55
CA VAL A 59 4.21 -4.73 6.53
C VAL A 59 4.65 -4.36 5.11
N ALA A 60 4.30 -3.16 4.69
CA ALA A 60 4.63 -2.71 3.35
C ALA A 60 4.90 -1.22 3.32
N THR A 61 5.77 -0.82 2.41
CA THR A 61 6.02 0.57 2.05
C THR A 61 5.70 0.70 0.57
N GLU A 62 4.89 1.70 0.23
CA GLU A 62 4.33 1.80 -1.10
C GLU A 62 4.46 3.23 -1.62
N ARG A 63 4.99 3.37 -2.84
CA ARG A 63 5.10 4.66 -3.51
C ARG A 63 4.02 4.77 -4.57
N ILE A 64 3.08 5.68 -4.36
CA ILE A 64 1.99 5.95 -5.28
C ILE A 64 2.38 7.17 -6.11
N THR A 65 2.25 7.06 -7.44
CA THR A 65 2.50 8.14 -8.38
C THR A 65 1.29 8.31 -9.27
N GLY A 66 0.76 9.51 -9.35
CA GLY A 66 -0.43 9.79 -10.14
C GLY A 66 -1.07 11.11 -9.73
N CYS A 67 -2.37 11.18 -9.88
CA CYS A 67 -3.14 12.39 -9.56
C CYS A 67 -4.53 12.04 -9.03
N LEU A 68 -5.12 12.98 -8.32
CA LEU A 68 -6.56 12.99 -8.07
C LEU A 68 -7.28 13.47 -9.34
N ASP A 69 -8.57 13.24 -9.43
CA ASP A 69 -9.38 13.72 -10.57
C ASP A 69 -9.23 15.23 -10.71
N GLY A 70 -8.71 15.65 -11.87
CA GLY A 70 -8.44 17.07 -12.14
C GLY A 70 -7.27 17.65 -11.38
N GLY A 71 -6.51 16.82 -10.63
CA GLY A 71 -5.40 17.29 -9.80
C GLY A 71 -4.06 17.28 -10.50
N GLU A 72 -3.07 17.84 -9.83
CA GLU A 72 -1.70 17.86 -10.29
C GLU A 72 -1.03 16.50 -10.06
N GLU A 73 -0.20 16.09 -11.00
CA GLU A 73 0.63 14.90 -10.86
C GLU A 73 1.57 15.03 -9.66
N GLY A 74 1.80 13.93 -8.98
CA GLY A 74 2.71 13.86 -7.87
C GLY A 74 2.89 12.45 -7.36
N SER A 75 3.54 12.34 -6.22
CA SER A 75 3.80 11.06 -5.57
C SER A 75 3.64 11.18 -4.06
N VAL A 76 3.35 10.06 -3.42
CA VAL A 76 3.28 9.99 -1.96
C VAL A 76 3.65 8.58 -1.52
N THR A 77 4.26 8.47 -0.35
CA THR A 77 4.62 7.18 0.24
C THR A 77 3.66 6.87 1.37
N VAL A 78 3.12 5.65 1.35
CA VAL A 78 2.26 5.14 2.43
C VAL A 78 2.87 3.87 2.98
N GLN A 79 2.63 3.60 4.26
CA GLN A 79 3.02 2.36 4.90
C GLN A 79 1.78 1.72 5.49
N HIS A 80 1.66 0.41 5.34
CA HIS A 80 0.50 -0.32 5.81
C HIS A 80 0.88 -1.73 6.21
N GLY A 81 -0.02 -2.41 6.92
CA GLY A 81 0.23 -3.76 7.39
C GLY A 81 -0.95 -4.33 8.14
N GLY A 82 -0.73 -5.49 8.71
CA GLY A 82 -1.73 -6.17 9.53
C GLY A 82 -1.60 -7.69 9.47
N LEU A 83 -2.54 -8.34 10.13
CA LEU A 83 -2.69 -9.80 10.05
C LEU A 83 -3.58 -10.13 8.86
N GLU A 84 -3.11 -11.00 7.99
CA GLU A 84 -3.81 -11.34 6.74
C GLU A 84 -5.24 -11.84 7.00
N SER A 85 -5.44 -12.63 8.05
CA SER A 85 -6.73 -13.25 8.34
C SER A 85 -7.64 -12.40 9.23
N ASP A 86 -7.18 -11.24 9.71
CA ASP A 86 -7.95 -10.41 10.62
C ASP A 86 -7.94 -8.94 10.17
N PRO A 87 -8.94 -8.54 9.37
CA PRO A 87 -9.03 -7.17 8.87
C PRO A 87 -9.07 -6.08 9.95
N GLU A 88 -9.50 -6.41 11.16
CA GLU A 88 -9.53 -5.42 12.25
C GLU A 88 -8.14 -4.97 12.68
N THR A 89 -7.10 -5.75 12.37
CA THR A 89 -5.72 -5.40 12.68
C THR A 89 -5.07 -4.53 11.61
N TRP A 90 -5.72 -4.37 10.45
CA TRP A 90 -5.11 -3.67 9.32
C TRP A 90 -4.98 -2.19 9.65
N PHE A 91 -3.81 -1.64 9.34
CA PHE A 91 -3.45 -0.27 9.63
C PHE A 91 -2.69 0.32 8.45
N GLY A 92 -2.57 1.62 8.46
CA GLY A 92 -1.72 2.31 7.51
C GLY A 92 -1.69 3.80 7.78
N HIS A 93 -0.63 4.43 7.29
CA HIS A 93 -0.45 5.86 7.43
C HIS A 93 0.37 6.39 6.27
N ILE A 94 0.19 7.67 6.03
CA ILE A 94 1.00 8.41 5.07
C ILE A 94 2.33 8.73 5.75
N ALA A 95 3.45 8.38 5.09
CA ALA A 95 4.77 8.71 5.62
C ALA A 95 4.96 10.24 5.56
N PRO A 96 5.36 10.89 6.66
CA PRO A 96 5.44 12.35 6.71
C PRO A 96 6.38 12.92 5.64
N ASP A 97 5.97 14.04 5.07
CA ASP A 97 6.78 14.85 4.15
C ASP A 97 7.19 14.13 2.86
N THR A 98 6.44 13.10 2.47
CA THR A 98 6.73 12.36 1.23
C THR A 98 5.89 12.81 0.04
N GLY A 99 4.83 13.59 0.27
CA GLY A 99 3.95 14.03 -0.81
C GLY A 99 4.58 15.11 -1.67
N THR A 100 4.40 14.97 -2.99
CA THR A 100 4.83 15.96 -3.97
C THR A 100 3.67 16.27 -4.91
N GLY A 101 3.74 17.41 -5.61
CA GLY A 101 2.69 17.80 -6.54
C GLY A 101 1.34 17.85 -5.87
N GLY A 102 0.35 17.18 -6.44
CA GLY A 102 -1.00 17.14 -5.89
C GLY A 102 -1.13 16.44 -4.54
N PHE A 103 -0.09 15.76 -4.08
CA PHE A 103 -0.06 15.10 -2.77
C PHE A 103 0.76 15.88 -1.75
N ALA A 104 1.24 17.06 -2.09
CA ALA A 104 2.03 17.86 -1.15
C ALA A 104 1.25 18.14 0.13
N GLY A 105 1.90 17.97 1.27
CA GLY A 105 1.30 18.21 2.57
C GLY A 105 0.38 17.12 3.09
N TRP A 106 0.25 16.01 2.36
CA TRP A 106 -0.60 14.91 2.80
C TRP A 106 -0.07 14.27 4.08
N SER A 107 -0.98 14.07 5.03
CA SER A 107 -0.74 13.33 6.27
C SER A 107 -2.04 12.66 6.69
N GLY A 108 -1.94 11.66 7.55
CA GLY A 108 -3.11 10.96 8.05
C GLY A 108 -3.01 9.44 7.88
N SER A 109 -4.14 8.76 7.96
CA SER A 109 -4.19 7.30 7.84
C SER A 109 -4.46 6.87 6.41
N SER A 110 -3.97 5.67 6.07
CA SER A 110 -4.12 5.09 4.75
C SER A 110 -4.04 3.57 4.89
N ARG A 111 -5.18 2.92 5.03
CA ARG A 111 -5.23 1.46 5.20
C ARG A 111 -5.96 0.80 4.05
N ILE A 112 -5.62 -0.46 3.79
CA ILE A 112 -6.29 -1.25 2.76
C ILE A 112 -7.52 -1.93 3.35
N LEU A 113 -8.62 -1.83 2.64
CA LEU A 113 -9.85 -2.55 2.91
C LEU A 113 -10.30 -3.26 1.63
N HIS A 114 -11.29 -4.13 1.78
CA HIS A 114 -11.85 -4.89 0.65
C HIS A 114 -13.36 -4.85 0.73
N ASP A 115 -14.00 -4.77 -0.43
CA ASP A 115 -15.44 -4.95 -0.57
C ASP A 115 -15.71 -5.88 -1.77
N ASP A 116 -16.96 -5.98 -2.21
CA ASP A 116 -17.35 -6.84 -3.33
C ASP A 116 -16.78 -6.37 -4.68
N GLN A 117 -16.25 -5.15 -4.75
CA GLN A 117 -15.59 -4.61 -5.95
C GLN A 117 -14.07 -4.72 -5.89
N GLY A 118 -13.52 -5.27 -4.81
CA GLY A 118 -12.09 -5.50 -4.67
C GLY A 118 -11.44 -4.64 -3.61
N ALA A 119 -10.13 -4.46 -3.76
CA ALA A 119 -9.31 -3.74 -2.78
C ALA A 119 -9.34 -2.23 -3.01
N TYR A 120 -9.21 -1.51 -1.93
CA TYR A 120 -9.08 -0.06 -1.98
C TYR A 120 -8.34 0.46 -0.74
N PHE A 121 -7.73 1.64 -0.89
CA PHE A 121 -7.25 2.39 0.26
C PHE A 121 -8.36 3.30 0.77
N GLU A 122 -8.56 3.27 2.07
CA GLU A 122 -9.33 4.31 2.77
C GLU A 122 -8.32 5.30 3.34
N ILE A 123 -8.29 6.49 2.77
CA ILE A 123 -7.32 7.52 3.15
C ILE A 123 -8.08 8.62 3.90
N ASN A 124 -7.67 8.83 5.15
CA ASN A 124 -8.22 9.89 5.99
C ASN A 124 -7.17 10.96 6.17
N LEU A 125 -7.28 12.04 5.39
CA LEU A 125 -6.34 13.15 5.44
C LEU A 125 -6.57 13.96 6.71
N ALA A 126 -5.49 14.21 7.40
CA ALA A 126 -5.50 15.04 8.61
C ALA A 126 -5.67 16.52 8.28
#